data_eac7c8b0ad963ff085fdfe7e8b0c76e5
#
_entry.id   eac7c8b0ad963ff085fdfe7e8b0c76e5
#
_cell.length_a   1.000
_cell.length_b   1.000
_cell.length_c   1.000
_cell.angle_alpha   90.00
_cell.angle_beta   90.00
_cell.angle_gamma   90.00
#
_symmetry.space_group_name_H-M   'P 1'
#
loop_
_entity.id
_entity.type
_entity.pdbx_description
1 polymer ?
#
loop_
_entity_poly.entity_id
_entity_poly.type
_entity_poly.pdbx_seq_one_letter_code
_entity_poly.pdbx_strand_id
1 'polypeptide(L)'
;MFDLSLVKRYKSVRVADVVDALDRYGFHEKLLVSRRIRPLYPGIRMAGFAITVQARKTREEIPSMSPEDYDRYAEDWYRLKANYDCFMKYTGPGTVIAINSDGCLNVGFWGSMIALAAKAKGVEGVVLDGGCRDIWEIRRIRFPVFSRSIGRTEVIGRLEVRPEDVNIPITVGGVTVNPYDMIVGDDDGLVVVPKSIVHQVLERAEKQLMDDRRAQKPYLDMFGISLP
;
A
#
# COMPACT_ATOMS: atom_id res chain seq x y z
N MET A 1 18.21 8.22 1.20
CA MET A 1 17.47 8.06 2.48
C MET A 1 16.17 8.84 2.32
N PHE A 2 15.03 8.25 2.69
CA PHE A 2 13.71 8.91 2.58
C PHE A 2 13.54 9.97 3.66
N ASP A 3 12.82 11.04 3.33
CA ASP A 3 12.52 12.11 4.29
C ASP A 3 11.40 11.65 5.25
N LEU A 4 11.80 11.19 6.43
CA LEU A 4 10.88 10.71 7.46
C LEU A 4 10.04 11.84 8.08
N SER A 5 10.53 13.08 8.05
CA SER A 5 9.76 14.22 8.54
C SER A 5 8.57 14.50 7.64
N LEU A 6 8.77 14.40 6.32
CA LEU A 6 7.71 14.50 5.32
C LEU A 6 6.65 13.41 5.49
N VAL A 7 7.10 12.15 5.66
CA VAL A 7 6.20 11.02 5.90
C VAL A 7 5.36 11.23 7.17
N LYS A 8 5.98 11.66 8.28
CA LYS A 8 5.27 11.95 9.53
C LYS A 8 4.21 13.04 9.35
N ARG A 9 4.53 14.10 8.62
CA ARG A 9 3.58 15.19 8.32
C ARG A 9 2.42 14.69 7.45
N TYR A 10 2.67 13.88 6.42
CA TYR A 10 1.60 13.28 5.62
C TYR A 10 0.69 12.34 6.45
N LYS A 11 1.21 11.66 7.45
CA LYS A 11 0.39 10.83 8.37
C LYS A 11 -0.50 11.68 9.31
N SER A 12 -0.24 12.97 9.45
CA SER A 12 -1.05 13.87 10.29
C SER A 12 -2.18 14.56 9.54
N VAL A 13 -2.14 14.60 8.22
CA VAL A 13 -3.24 15.11 7.39
C VAL A 13 -4.19 13.99 6.95
N ARG A 14 -5.42 14.32 6.56
CA ARG A 14 -6.40 13.35 6.05
C ARG A 14 -6.23 13.15 4.55
N VAL A 15 -6.66 12.00 4.03
CA VAL A 15 -6.73 11.79 2.57
C VAL A 15 -7.56 12.90 1.91
N ALA A 16 -8.67 13.31 2.53
CA ALA A 16 -9.50 14.41 2.02
C ALA A 16 -8.71 15.73 1.85
N ASP A 17 -7.88 16.11 2.84
CA ASP A 17 -7.06 17.32 2.76
C ASP A 17 -6.05 17.27 1.60
N VAL A 18 -5.48 16.07 1.38
CA VAL A 18 -4.51 15.83 0.29
C VAL A 18 -5.21 15.89 -1.06
N VAL A 19 -6.41 15.32 -1.18
CA VAL A 19 -7.23 15.38 -2.41
C VAL A 19 -7.60 16.80 -2.74
N ASP A 20 -8.11 17.57 -1.76
CA ASP A 20 -8.45 18.97 -1.94
C ASP A 20 -7.23 19.82 -2.36
N ALA A 21 -6.05 19.46 -1.85
CA ALA A 21 -4.81 20.11 -2.28
C ALA A 21 -4.48 19.77 -3.75
N LEU A 22 -4.59 18.49 -4.14
CA LEU A 22 -4.32 18.05 -5.52
C LEU A 22 -5.27 18.67 -6.54
N ASP A 23 -6.53 18.90 -6.19
CA ASP A 23 -7.52 19.57 -7.05
C ASP A 23 -7.05 20.97 -7.44
N ARG A 24 -6.40 21.69 -6.52
CA ARG A 24 -5.83 23.03 -6.78
C ARG A 24 -4.65 23.00 -7.75
N TYR A 25 -4.04 21.83 -7.97
CA TYR A 25 -3.01 21.60 -8.99
C TYR A 25 -3.56 20.95 -10.27
N GLY A 26 -4.91 20.84 -10.39
CA GLY A 26 -5.58 20.35 -11.61
C GLY A 26 -5.55 18.83 -11.79
N PHE A 27 -5.23 18.09 -10.74
CA PHE A 27 -5.24 16.62 -10.82
C PHE A 27 -6.65 16.03 -10.70
N HIS A 28 -7.54 16.68 -9.96
CA HIS A 28 -8.89 16.19 -9.70
C HIS A 28 -8.88 14.69 -9.31
N GLU A 29 -9.78 13.89 -9.83
CA GLU A 29 -9.89 12.47 -9.47
C GLU A 29 -8.77 11.57 -10.04
N LYS A 30 -7.84 12.09 -10.84
CA LYS A 30 -6.83 11.29 -11.59
C LYS A 30 -5.86 10.51 -10.71
N LEU A 31 -5.68 10.93 -9.46
CA LEU A 31 -4.73 10.34 -8.50
C LEU A 31 -5.44 9.59 -7.36
N LEU A 32 -6.76 9.44 -7.44
CA LEU A 32 -7.56 8.66 -6.50
C LEU A 32 -7.52 7.18 -6.86
N VAL A 33 -6.95 6.38 -5.99
CA VAL A 33 -6.94 4.93 -6.15
C VAL A 33 -8.37 4.38 -5.99
N SER A 34 -8.74 3.43 -6.83
CA SER A 34 -10.07 2.81 -6.83
C SER A 34 -10.55 2.46 -5.42
N ARG A 35 -11.79 2.83 -5.10
CA ARG A 35 -12.49 2.47 -3.84
C ARG A 35 -12.64 0.97 -3.61
N ARG A 36 -12.29 0.12 -4.56
CA ARG A 36 -12.23 -1.33 -4.38
C ARG A 36 -11.01 -1.76 -3.56
N ILE A 37 -9.94 -0.94 -3.49
CA ILE A 37 -8.79 -1.20 -2.62
C ILE A 37 -9.10 -0.56 -1.26
N ARG A 38 -9.29 -1.38 -0.23
CA ARG A 38 -9.81 -1.00 1.08
C ARG A 38 -8.81 -1.31 2.19
N PRO A 39 -8.82 -0.53 3.28
CA PRO A 39 -8.10 -0.92 4.49
C PRO A 39 -8.67 -2.24 5.05
N LEU A 40 -7.79 -3.14 5.52
CA LEU A 40 -8.21 -4.41 6.10
C LEU A 40 -8.88 -4.28 7.48
N TYR A 41 -8.74 -3.14 8.11
CA TYR A 41 -9.40 -2.80 9.38
C TYR A 41 -9.51 -1.27 9.51
N PRO A 42 -10.48 -0.76 10.28
CA PRO A 42 -10.67 0.68 10.44
C PRO A 42 -9.55 1.33 11.26
N GLY A 43 -9.37 2.64 11.06
CA GLY A 43 -8.39 3.45 11.77
C GLY A 43 -6.96 3.28 11.27
N ILE A 44 -6.76 2.67 10.10
CA ILE A 44 -5.45 2.67 9.44
C ILE A 44 -5.11 4.09 8.98
N ARG A 45 -3.91 4.54 9.34
CA ARG A 45 -3.27 5.71 8.73
C ARG A 45 -1.90 5.34 8.21
N MET A 46 -1.64 5.65 6.98
CA MET A 46 -0.42 5.28 6.27
C MET A 46 0.03 6.40 5.36
N ALA A 47 1.31 6.71 5.38
CA ALA A 47 1.95 7.51 4.33
C ALA A 47 3.38 7.01 4.14
N GLY A 48 3.87 7.07 2.89
CA GLY A 48 5.25 6.68 2.58
C GLY A 48 5.55 6.72 1.09
N PHE A 49 6.83 6.71 0.78
CA PHE A 49 7.33 6.68 -0.59
C PHE A 49 7.13 5.29 -1.20
N ALA A 50 6.59 5.24 -2.40
CA ALA A 50 6.23 4.01 -3.07
C ALA A 50 7.47 3.20 -3.50
N ILE A 51 7.56 1.97 -3.03
CA ILE A 51 8.36 0.91 -3.64
C ILE A 51 7.39 0.09 -4.49
N THR A 52 7.50 0.21 -5.79
CA THR A 52 6.55 -0.39 -6.74
C THR A 52 6.97 -1.80 -7.13
N VAL A 53 5.99 -2.69 -7.23
CA VAL A 53 6.18 -4.12 -7.55
C VAL A 53 5.10 -4.56 -8.54
N GLN A 54 5.50 -5.05 -9.68
CA GLN A 54 4.62 -5.71 -10.63
C GLN A 54 4.74 -7.23 -10.42
N ALA A 55 3.79 -7.85 -9.76
CA ALA A 55 3.65 -9.30 -9.80
C ALA A 55 2.94 -9.69 -11.12
N ARG A 56 3.39 -10.78 -11.71
CA ARG A 56 2.88 -11.28 -13.00
C ARG A 56 2.19 -12.61 -12.83
N LYS A 57 1.06 -12.76 -13.50
CA LYS A 57 0.39 -14.05 -13.59
C LYS A 57 1.26 -15.02 -14.38
N THR A 58 1.58 -16.18 -13.77
CA THR A 58 2.24 -17.25 -14.50
C THR A 58 1.29 -17.93 -15.50
N ARG A 59 1.87 -18.48 -16.55
CA ARG A 59 1.18 -19.36 -17.48
C ARG A 59 1.56 -20.85 -17.28
N GLU A 60 2.45 -21.12 -16.32
CA GLU A 60 2.89 -22.48 -16.00
C GLU A 60 1.75 -23.21 -15.28
N GLU A 61 1.45 -24.41 -15.72
CA GLU A 61 0.55 -25.31 -15.03
C GLU A 61 1.30 -25.99 -13.89
N ILE A 62 0.66 -26.13 -12.73
CA ILE A 62 1.23 -26.89 -11.60
C ILE A 62 1.14 -28.38 -11.97
N PRO A 63 2.26 -29.10 -12.10
CA PRO A 63 2.21 -30.50 -12.43
C PRO A 63 1.61 -31.31 -11.26
N SER A 64 0.99 -32.45 -11.60
CA SER A 64 0.55 -33.41 -10.57
C SER A 64 1.79 -34.06 -9.93
N MET A 65 1.87 -34.06 -8.61
CA MET A 65 3.03 -34.56 -7.87
C MET A 65 2.63 -35.03 -6.49
N SER A 66 3.55 -35.73 -5.79
CA SER A 66 3.36 -36.11 -4.39
C SER A 66 3.40 -34.90 -3.47
N PRO A 67 2.88 -34.96 -2.22
CA PRO A 67 3.01 -33.87 -1.26
C PRO A 67 4.46 -33.45 -1.01
N GLU A 68 5.36 -34.40 -0.90
CA GLU A 68 6.80 -34.17 -0.65
C GLU A 68 7.49 -33.49 -1.84
N ASP A 69 7.07 -33.81 -3.07
CA ASP A 69 7.54 -33.13 -4.27
C ASP A 69 6.97 -31.74 -4.36
N TYR A 70 5.71 -31.55 -3.92
CA TYR A 70 5.09 -30.23 -3.87
C TYR A 70 5.81 -29.30 -2.89
N ASP A 71 6.24 -29.79 -1.74
CA ASP A 71 6.99 -28.98 -0.77
C ASP A 71 8.30 -28.46 -1.40
N ARG A 72 9.04 -29.33 -2.11
CA ARG A 72 10.25 -28.91 -2.86
C ARG A 72 9.94 -27.92 -3.97
N TYR A 73 8.88 -28.17 -4.73
CA TYR A 73 8.41 -27.26 -5.78
C TYR A 73 8.03 -25.88 -5.21
N ALA A 74 7.39 -25.85 -4.05
CA ALA A 74 7.02 -24.62 -3.35
C ALA A 74 8.23 -23.83 -2.88
N GLU A 75 9.24 -24.49 -2.27
CA GLU A 75 10.50 -23.87 -1.87
C GLU A 75 11.22 -23.25 -3.07
N ASP A 76 11.32 -23.99 -4.18
CA ASP A 76 11.92 -23.50 -5.41
C ASP A 76 11.14 -22.33 -6.00
N TRP A 77 9.80 -22.35 -5.93
CA TRP A 77 8.96 -21.23 -6.38
C TRP A 77 9.28 -19.95 -5.62
N TYR A 78 9.31 -20.01 -4.28
CA TYR A 78 9.65 -18.85 -3.45
C TYR A 78 11.08 -18.39 -3.66
N ARG A 79 12.00 -19.28 -3.93
CA ARG A 79 13.41 -18.94 -4.17
C ARG A 79 13.65 -18.33 -5.55
N LEU A 80 12.99 -18.84 -6.59
CA LEU A 80 13.31 -18.53 -7.99
C LEU A 80 12.29 -17.65 -8.70
N LYS A 81 10.99 -17.78 -8.36
CA LYS A 81 9.87 -17.16 -9.07
C LYS A 81 9.18 -16.06 -8.26
N ALA A 82 9.02 -16.25 -6.95
CA ALA A 82 8.36 -15.30 -6.06
C ALA A 82 9.28 -14.88 -4.91
N ASN A 83 10.53 -14.58 -5.23
CA ASN A 83 11.51 -14.17 -4.24
C ASN A 83 11.23 -12.73 -3.78
N TYR A 84 10.67 -12.59 -2.59
CA TYR A 84 10.32 -11.28 -2.01
C TYR A 84 11.53 -10.42 -1.66
N ASP A 85 12.73 -10.98 -1.53
CA ASP A 85 13.95 -10.21 -1.30
C ASP A 85 14.26 -9.26 -2.47
N CYS A 86 13.78 -9.56 -3.69
CA CYS A 86 13.99 -8.71 -4.85
C CYS A 86 13.44 -7.30 -4.66
N PHE A 87 12.35 -7.12 -3.89
CA PHE A 87 11.80 -5.81 -3.56
C PHE A 87 12.00 -5.41 -2.09
N MET A 88 12.02 -6.36 -1.16
CA MET A 88 12.21 -6.09 0.26
C MET A 88 13.55 -5.41 0.57
N LYS A 89 14.57 -5.60 -0.24
CA LYS A 89 15.89 -4.92 -0.10
C LYS A 89 15.82 -3.41 -0.30
N TYR A 90 14.79 -2.90 -0.99
CA TYR A 90 14.59 -1.46 -1.21
C TYR A 90 13.70 -0.81 -0.15
N THR A 91 13.10 -1.60 0.76
CA THR A 91 12.15 -1.14 1.75
C THR A 91 12.80 -0.79 3.08
N GLY A 92 12.16 0.07 3.85
CA GLY A 92 12.57 0.50 5.17
C GLY A 92 11.67 1.62 5.70
N PRO A 93 12.13 2.32 6.75
CA PRO A 93 11.37 3.44 7.30
C PRO A 93 11.03 4.48 6.23
N GLY A 94 9.78 4.92 6.23
CA GLY A 94 9.25 5.90 5.29
C GLY A 94 8.82 5.33 3.95
N THR A 95 8.79 4.01 3.76
CA THR A 95 8.34 3.39 2.51
C THR A 95 6.98 2.73 2.63
N VAL A 96 6.21 2.76 1.54
CA VAL A 96 4.99 1.97 1.31
C VAL A 96 5.24 1.08 0.10
N ILE A 97 4.90 -0.20 0.22
CA ILE A 97 5.01 -1.14 -0.90
C ILE A 97 3.72 -1.08 -1.71
N ALA A 98 3.81 -0.75 -2.99
CA ALA A 98 2.68 -0.73 -3.91
C ALA A 98 2.79 -1.92 -4.88
N ILE A 99 1.78 -2.78 -4.91
CA ILE A 99 1.82 -4.04 -5.66
C ILE A 99 0.65 -4.12 -6.62
N ASN A 100 0.94 -4.39 -7.88
CA ASN A 100 -0.05 -4.85 -8.85
C ASN A 100 0.09 -6.37 -9.02
N SER A 101 -1.00 -7.12 -8.82
CA SER A 101 -1.03 -8.59 -8.92
C SER A 101 -1.62 -9.09 -10.25
N ASP A 102 -1.54 -8.30 -11.32
CA ASP A 102 -1.97 -8.68 -12.68
C ASP A 102 -3.41 -9.23 -12.73
N GLY A 103 -4.31 -8.64 -11.94
CA GLY A 103 -5.71 -9.03 -11.83
C GLY A 103 -5.97 -10.32 -11.04
N CYS A 104 -4.96 -10.93 -10.42
CA CYS A 104 -5.10 -12.16 -9.62
C CYS A 104 -5.71 -11.87 -8.25
N LEU A 105 -7.03 -11.77 -8.17
CA LEU A 105 -7.74 -11.40 -6.95
C LEU A 105 -7.84 -12.52 -5.91
N ASN A 106 -7.82 -13.80 -6.34
CA ASN A 106 -7.95 -14.95 -5.45
C ASN A 106 -6.63 -15.43 -4.84
N VAL A 107 -5.50 -14.89 -5.32
CA VAL A 107 -4.15 -15.25 -4.86
C VAL A 107 -3.75 -14.35 -3.70
N GLY A 108 -3.40 -14.94 -2.57
CA GLY A 108 -2.88 -14.23 -1.40
C GLY A 108 -1.42 -13.88 -1.58
N PHE A 109 -1.13 -12.82 -2.34
CA PHE A 109 0.24 -12.35 -2.55
C PHE A 109 0.88 -11.84 -1.26
N TRP A 110 0.08 -11.21 -0.39
CA TRP A 110 0.52 -10.69 0.89
C TRP A 110 -0.11 -11.48 2.03
N GLY A 111 0.68 -11.91 2.99
CA GLY A 111 0.26 -12.64 4.17
C GLY A 111 0.94 -12.15 5.44
N SER A 112 0.71 -12.84 6.56
CA SER A 112 1.20 -12.44 7.89
C SER A 112 2.72 -12.46 8.01
N MET A 113 3.41 -13.45 7.43
CA MET A 113 4.87 -13.55 7.50
C MET A 113 5.56 -12.36 6.84
N ILE A 114 5.15 -12.02 5.61
CA ILE A 114 5.74 -10.85 4.91
C ILE A 114 5.35 -9.54 5.60
N ALA A 115 4.16 -9.46 6.20
CA ALA A 115 3.73 -8.31 6.99
C ALA A 115 4.61 -8.12 8.25
N LEU A 116 4.97 -9.19 8.94
CA LEU A 116 5.91 -9.14 10.07
C LEU A 116 7.30 -8.70 9.62
N ALA A 117 7.82 -9.26 8.53
CA ALA A 117 9.11 -8.88 7.98
C ALA A 117 9.15 -7.40 7.57
N ALA A 118 8.10 -6.91 6.90
CA ALA A 118 7.97 -5.52 6.50
C ALA A 118 7.89 -4.58 7.73
N LYS A 119 7.08 -4.96 8.73
CA LYS A 119 6.98 -4.21 9.99
C LYS A 119 8.32 -4.13 10.72
N ALA A 120 9.06 -5.23 10.80
CA ALA A 120 10.38 -5.27 11.42
C ALA A 120 11.40 -4.35 10.72
N LYS A 121 11.25 -4.16 9.40
CA LYS A 121 12.06 -3.22 8.61
C LYS A 121 11.59 -1.76 8.73
N GLY A 122 10.50 -1.49 9.44
CA GLY A 122 9.94 -0.13 9.57
C GLY A 122 9.17 0.35 8.35
N VAL A 123 8.67 -0.57 7.50
CA VAL A 123 7.81 -0.23 6.36
C VAL A 123 6.48 0.32 6.87
N GLU A 124 6.00 1.40 6.28
CA GLU A 124 4.79 2.12 6.72
C GLU A 124 3.48 1.37 6.38
N GLY A 125 3.50 0.52 5.37
CA GLY A 125 2.36 -0.31 4.98
C GLY A 125 2.47 -0.84 3.55
N VAL A 126 1.41 -1.51 3.11
CA VAL A 126 1.30 -2.05 1.74
C VAL A 126 -0.03 -1.69 1.09
N VAL A 127 0.01 -1.39 -0.19
CA VAL A 127 -1.15 -1.26 -1.08
C VAL A 127 -1.10 -2.39 -2.10
N LEU A 128 -2.15 -3.17 -2.16
CA LEU A 128 -2.20 -4.38 -2.97
C LEU A 128 -3.41 -4.34 -3.92
N ASP A 129 -3.16 -4.11 -5.20
CA ASP A 129 -4.16 -4.33 -6.26
C ASP A 129 -4.23 -5.83 -6.57
N GLY A 130 -4.68 -6.59 -5.59
CA GLY A 130 -4.71 -8.04 -5.56
C GLY A 130 -5.25 -8.58 -4.25
N GLY A 131 -4.99 -9.86 -3.97
CA GLY A 131 -5.48 -10.56 -2.80
C GLY A 131 -4.48 -10.57 -1.63
N CYS A 132 -4.99 -10.29 -0.42
CA CYS A 132 -4.29 -10.50 0.84
C CYS A 132 -4.86 -11.71 1.58
N ARG A 133 -4.03 -12.48 2.29
CA ARG A 133 -4.45 -13.60 3.16
C ARG A 133 -4.02 -13.37 4.61
N ASP A 134 -4.36 -14.29 5.50
CA ASP A 134 -4.02 -14.25 6.93
C ASP A 134 -4.57 -12.99 7.65
N ILE A 135 -5.76 -12.57 7.26
CA ILE A 135 -6.38 -11.29 7.65
C ILE A 135 -6.47 -11.15 9.18
N TRP A 136 -6.81 -12.26 9.87
CA TRP A 136 -6.94 -12.26 11.32
C TRP A 136 -5.59 -11.94 12.01
N GLU A 137 -4.49 -12.51 11.52
CA GLU A 137 -3.14 -12.26 12.05
C GLU A 137 -2.69 -10.84 11.71
N ILE A 138 -2.89 -10.37 10.47
CA ILE A 138 -2.51 -9.02 10.05
C ILE A 138 -3.20 -7.96 10.91
N ARG A 139 -4.47 -8.14 11.26
CA ARG A 139 -5.19 -7.27 12.18
C ARG A 139 -4.54 -7.24 13.57
N ARG A 140 -4.06 -8.36 14.08
CA ARG A 140 -3.34 -8.45 15.36
C ARG A 140 -1.96 -7.81 15.29
N ILE A 141 -1.24 -8.02 14.19
CA ILE A 141 0.06 -7.40 13.93
C ILE A 141 -0.08 -5.87 13.83
N ARG A 142 -1.27 -5.36 13.49
CA ARG A 142 -1.54 -3.92 13.27
C ARG A 142 -0.59 -3.35 12.21
N PHE A 143 -0.32 -4.12 11.16
CA PHE A 143 0.41 -3.65 10.00
C PHE A 143 -0.57 -3.06 8.97
N PRO A 144 -0.37 -1.82 8.48
CA PRO A 144 -1.27 -1.19 7.52
C PRO A 144 -1.29 -1.93 6.19
N VAL A 145 -2.46 -2.44 5.82
CA VAL A 145 -2.69 -3.11 4.53
C VAL A 145 -3.96 -2.57 3.90
N PHE A 146 -3.84 -2.12 2.65
CA PHE A 146 -4.96 -1.84 1.76
C PHE A 146 -4.98 -2.89 0.67
N SER A 147 -6.08 -3.60 0.50
CA SER A 147 -6.17 -4.70 -0.46
C SER A 147 -7.47 -4.66 -1.24
N ARG A 148 -7.41 -5.08 -2.50
CA ARG A 148 -8.59 -5.16 -3.38
C ARG A 148 -9.48 -6.34 -3.04
N SER A 149 -8.89 -7.43 -2.54
CA SER A 149 -9.60 -8.68 -2.24
C SER A 149 -8.93 -9.48 -1.13
N ILE A 150 -9.64 -10.49 -0.65
CA ILE A 150 -9.10 -11.51 0.24
C ILE A 150 -8.76 -12.72 -0.62
N GLY A 151 -7.46 -12.99 -0.79
CA GLY A 151 -6.94 -14.19 -1.44
C GLY A 151 -6.87 -15.34 -0.43
N ARG A 152 -7.04 -16.57 -0.90
CA ARG A 152 -7.02 -17.77 -0.06
C ARG A 152 -5.92 -18.75 -0.43
N THR A 153 -5.35 -18.59 -1.61
CA THR A 153 -4.31 -19.48 -2.12
C THR A 153 -2.93 -18.87 -1.94
N GLU A 154 -1.91 -19.68 -2.06
CA GLU A 154 -0.52 -19.22 -2.17
C GLU A 154 -0.20 -18.73 -3.57
N VAL A 155 0.95 -18.08 -3.70
CA VAL A 155 1.47 -17.58 -4.99
C VAL A 155 2.03 -18.69 -5.89
N ILE A 156 2.33 -19.86 -5.32
CA ILE A 156 2.97 -20.99 -5.98
C ILE A 156 2.18 -21.39 -7.23
N GLY A 157 2.87 -21.43 -8.37
CA GLY A 157 2.27 -21.72 -9.67
C GLY A 157 1.28 -20.66 -10.19
N ARG A 158 1.15 -19.48 -9.55
CA ARG A 158 0.13 -18.48 -9.90
C ARG A 158 0.70 -17.10 -10.16
N LEU A 159 1.64 -16.66 -9.34
CA LEU A 159 2.25 -15.34 -9.47
C LEU A 159 3.77 -15.45 -9.33
N GLU A 160 4.45 -14.65 -10.12
CA GLU A 160 5.90 -14.45 -10.06
C GLU A 160 6.26 -12.99 -9.92
N VAL A 161 7.42 -12.70 -9.35
CA VAL A 161 8.02 -11.37 -9.27
C VAL A 161 9.48 -11.47 -9.67
N ARG A 162 9.90 -10.66 -10.61
CA ARG A 162 11.26 -10.62 -11.11
C ARG A 162 11.97 -9.35 -10.63
N PRO A 163 13.30 -9.34 -10.52
CA PRO A 163 14.03 -8.13 -10.15
C PRO A 163 13.74 -6.91 -11.03
N GLU A 164 13.53 -7.11 -12.33
CA GLU A 164 13.19 -6.06 -13.30
C GLU A 164 11.76 -5.51 -13.15
N ASP A 165 10.91 -6.19 -12.41
CA ASP A 165 9.53 -5.79 -12.12
C ASP A 165 9.40 -4.93 -10.84
N VAL A 166 10.54 -4.55 -10.26
CA VAL A 166 10.61 -3.71 -9.05
C VAL A 166 11.08 -2.31 -9.39
N ASN A 167 10.49 -1.31 -8.72
CA ASN A 167 10.78 0.11 -8.95
C ASN A 167 10.60 0.56 -10.41
N ILE A 168 9.54 0.07 -11.04
CA ILE A 168 9.04 0.53 -12.33
C ILE A 168 7.66 1.18 -12.15
N PRO A 169 7.19 2.03 -13.07
CA PRO A 169 5.81 2.51 -13.04
C PRO A 169 4.83 1.33 -13.12
N ILE A 170 3.85 1.31 -12.23
CA ILE A 170 2.78 0.29 -12.19
C ILE A 170 1.42 0.96 -12.10
N THR A 171 0.36 0.21 -12.44
CA THR A 171 -1.02 0.68 -12.23
C THR A 171 -1.59 0.03 -10.96
N VAL A 172 -2.09 0.84 -10.02
CA VAL A 172 -2.75 0.37 -8.80
C VAL A 172 -4.11 1.03 -8.69
N GLY A 173 -5.17 0.24 -8.72
CA GLY A 173 -6.54 0.75 -8.65
C GLY A 173 -6.88 1.79 -9.70
N GLY A 174 -6.32 1.67 -10.91
CA GLY A 174 -6.54 2.60 -12.03
C GLY A 174 -5.61 3.81 -12.05
N VAL A 175 -4.75 3.98 -11.05
CA VAL A 175 -3.78 5.09 -10.97
C VAL A 175 -2.38 4.60 -11.29
N THR A 176 -1.65 5.34 -12.12
CA THR A 176 -0.22 5.09 -12.32
C THR A 176 0.56 5.55 -11.08
N VAL A 177 1.29 4.63 -10.47
CA VAL A 177 2.20 4.88 -9.36
C VAL A 177 3.63 4.77 -9.87
N ASN A 178 4.37 5.86 -9.84
CA ASN A 178 5.81 5.82 -10.16
C ASN A 178 6.61 5.49 -8.89
N PRO A 179 7.81 4.93 -9.04
CA PRO A 179 8.72 4.76 -7.92
C PRO A 179 8.93 6.07 -7.17
N TYR A 180 8.77 5.99 -5.85
CA TYR A 180 8.96 7.11 -4.91
C TYR A 180 7.89 8.22 -4.97
N ASP A 181 6.76 8.02 -5.64
CA ASP A 181 5.58 8.84 -5.39
C ASP A 181 5.11 8.64 -3.95
N MET A 182 4.51 9.65 -3.33
CA MET A 182 3.98 9.53 -1.99
C MET A 182 2.59 8.88 -2.04
N ILE A 183 2.41 7.79 -1.29
CA ILE A 183 1.10 7.17 -1.09
C ILE A 183 0.58 7.58 0.27
N VAL A 184 -0.66 8.06 0.32
CA VAL A 184 -1.35 8.42 1.57
C VAL A 184 -2.65 7.64 1.65
N GLY A 185 -2.94 7.07 2.82
CA GLY A 185 -4.11 6.23 3.04
C GLY A 185 -4.69 6.36 4.44
N ASP A 186 -6.02 6.42 4.50
CA ASP A 186 -6.82 6.34 5.72
C ASP A 186 -8.17 5.63 5.45
N ASP A 187 -9.16 5.80 6.32
CA ASP A 187 -10.47 5.16 6.17
C ASP A 187 -11.25 5.68 4.93
N ASP A 188 -10.94 6.87 4.41
CA ASP A 188 -11.54 7.40 3.17
C ASP A 188 -10.99 6.70 1.92
N GLY A 189 -9.80 6.12 2.00
CA GLY A 189 -9.16 5.39 0.91
C GLY A 189 -7.70 5.75 0.72
N LEU A 190 -7.28 5.81 -0.55
CA LEU A 190 -5.89 6.00 -0.96
C LEU A 190 -5.76 7.07 -2.02
N VAL A 191 -4.74 7.88 -1.90
CA VAL A 191 -4.33 8.87 -2.91
C VAL A 191 -2.84 8.78 -3.19
N VAL A 192 -2.45 9.01 -4.43
CA VAL A 192 -1.06 9.06 -4.87
C VAL A 192 -0.67 10.51 -5.12
N VAL A 193 0.43 10.96 -4.53
CA VAL A 193 0.97 12.30 -4.75
C VAL A 193 2.28 12.19 -5.54
N PRO A 194 2.36 12.75 -6.75
CA PRO A 194 3.58 12.74 -7.53
C PRO A 194 4.76 13.35 -6.75
N LYS A 195 5.91 12.67 -6.77
CA LYS A 195 7.11 13.12 -6.05
C LYS A 195 7.55 14.55 -6.39
N SER A 196 7.22 15.03 -7.58
CA SER A 196 7.60 16.37 -8.05
C SER A 196 6.86 17.51 -7.33
N ILE A 197 5.71 17.24 -6.70
CA ILE A 197 4.87 18.24 -6.03
C ILE A 197 4.57 17.88 -4.57
N VAL A 198 5.28 16.89 -4.03
CA VAL A 198 5.02 16.33 -2.70
C VAL A 198 5.06 17.37 -1.58
N HIS A 199 5.97 18.34 -1.64
CA HIS A 199 6.05 19.41 -0.63
C HIS A 199 4.90 20.41 -0.75
N GLN A 200 4.61 20.85 -1.97
CA GLN A 200 3.56 21.84 -2.24
C GLN A 200 2.18 21.31 -1.87
N VAL A 201 1.89 20.05 -2.17
CA VAL A 201 0.64 19.37 -1.80
C VAL A 201 0.52 19.28 -0.28
N LEU A 202 1.58 18.90 0.41
CA LEU A 202 1.56 18.79 1.87
C LEU A 202 1.28 20.14 2.56
N GLU A 203 1.99 21.20 2.17
CA GLU A 203 1.76 22.55 2.73
C GLU A 203 0.31 22.99 2.57
N ARG A 204 -0.30 22.67 1.43
CA ARG A 204 -1.70 22.97 1.17
C ARG A 204 -2.65 22.13 2.02
N ALA A 205 -2.38 20.82 2.13
CA ALA A 205 -3.18 19.91 2.95
C ALA A 205 -3.14 20.28 4.43
N GLU A 206 -1.96 20.63 4.96
CA GLU A 206 -1.82 21.10 6.34
C GLU A 206 -2.60 22.40 6.59
N LYS A 207 -2.53 23.34 5.64
CA LYS A 207 -3.32 24.57 5.75
C LYS A 207 -4.82 24.27 5.77
N GLN A 208 -5.30 23.41 4.88
CA GLN A 208 -6.71 23.02 4.85
C GLN A 208 -7.14 22.39 6.18
N LEU A 209 -6.37 21.44 6.70
CA LEU A 209 -6.65 20.81 7.99
C LEU A 209 -6.70 21.84 9.13
N MET A 210 -5.77 22.80 9.17
CA MET A 210 -5.76 23.87 10.19
C MET A 210 -7.00 24.75 10.11
N ASP A 211 -7.41 25.14 8.90
CA ASP A 211 -8.61 25.98 8.69
C ASP A 211 -9.88 25.20 9.10
N ASP A 212 -9.98 23.92 8.75
CA ASP A 212 -11.07 23.04 9.16
C ASP A 212 -11.13 22.90 10.69
N ARG A 213 -10.00 22.64 11.35
CA ARG A 213 -9.94 22.50 12.81
C ARG A 213 -10.39 23.79 13.52
N ARG A 214 -10.00 24.94 12.99
CA ARG A 214 -10.45 26.23 13.52
C ARG A 214 -11.97 26.40 13.37
N ALA A 215 -12.53 26.04 12.21
CA ALA A 215 -13.97 26.12 11.97
C ALA A 215 -14.77 25.08 12.79
N GLN A 216 -14.23 23.90 13.02
CA GLN A 216 -14.87 22.81 13.80
C GLN A 216 -14.87 23.09 15.31
N LYS A 217 -13.89 23.85 15.82
CA LYS A 217 -13.67 24.02 17.26
C LYS A 217 -14.92 24.39 18.07
N PRO A 218 -15.76 25.38 17.67
CA PRO A 218 -16.96 25.73 18.45
C PRO A 218 -17.94 24.56 18.59
N TYR A 219 -18.06 23.71 17.56
CA TYR A 219 -18.96 22.54 17.58
C TYR A 219 -18.38 21.43 18.43
N LEU A 220 -17.07 21.20 18.33
CA LEU A 220 -16.38 20.17 19.14
C LEU A 220 -16.49 20.51 20.63
N ASP A 221 -16.28 21.77 20.99
CA ASP A 221 -16.43 22.26 22.36
C ASP A 221 -17.89 22.08 22.86
N MET A 222 -18.88 22.37 22.01
CA MET A 222 -20.31 22.20 22.33
C MET A 222 -20.66 20.73 22.63
N PHE A 223 -20.09 19.78 21.91
CA PHE A 223 -20.36 18.36 22.07
C PHE A 223 -19.38 17.61 22.98
N GLY A 224 -18.39 18.29 23.53
CA GLY A 224 -17.34 17.66 24.35
C GLY A 224 -16.48 16.65 23.58
N ILE A 225 -16.30 16.83 22.26
CA ILE A 225 -15.55 15.94 21.39
C ILE A 225 -14.12 16.49 21.21
N SER A 226 -13.11 15.62 21.36
CA SER A 226 -11.74 15.94 20.94
C SER A 226 -11.36 15.11 19.73
N LEU A 227 -10.81 15.78 18.71
CA LEU A 227 -10.21 15.13 17.53
C LEU A 227 -8.69 15.15 17.65
N PRO A 228 -8.00 14.12 17.16
CA PRO A 228 -6.54 14.04 17.17
C PRO A 228 -5.89 15.12 16.29
#